data_ce7cb9864848e7cf48aece50b467b42c
#
_entry.id   ce7cb9864848e7cf48aece50b467b42c
#
_cell.length_a   1.000
_cell.length_b   1.000
_cell.length_c   1.000
_cell.angle_alpha   90.00
_cell.angle_beta   90.00
_cell.angle_gamma   90.00
#
_symmetry.space_group_name_H-M   'P 1'
#
loop_
_entity.id
_entity.type
_entity.pdbx_description
1 polymer ?
#
loop_
_entity_poly.entity_id
_entity_poly.type
_entity_poly.pdbx_seq_one_letter_code
_entity_poly.pdbx_strand_id
1 'polypeptide(L)'
;MPKTPIPLPQVRTVGLMQPMTWLVLAWRDMARSGWISFAHGLAITAFGGAILAVAHHRFWLLAGALSGFLVVAPVLATSLYALSRALEQRQEANLGVVLKTWLNWQNSHLNKWGNDYWCMVQFGALLALAATGWVITSAAFITLLAPVPVKTPMDFMRHVVLANNGWLFELWLGLGSLLAAPIFASSVIAMPLLLDRRASLRVAVLTSWQVVVANPLPMAFWAALILGFTLLGLGSLLLGLIFVMPMLGHASWHAYRDLVDASSLPLRDAAVATGQRSGVSS
;
A
#
# COMPACT_ATOMS: atom_id res chain seq x y z
N MET A 1 10.45 -34.56 -7.31
CA MET A 1 11.64 -33.68 -7.25
C MET A 1 11.46 -32.73 -6.08
N PRO A 2 12.38 -32.66 -5.11
CA PRO A 2 12.29 -31.66 -4.05
C PRO A 2 12.41 -30.27 -4.68
N LYS A 3 11.40 -29.43 -4.44
CA LYS A 3 11.43 -28.01 -4.86
C LYS A 3 12.57 -27.36 -4.07
N THR A 4 13.66 -27.02 -4.74
CA THR A 4 14.71 -26.18 -4.16
C THR A 4 14.05 -24.94 -3.56
N PRO A 5 14.32 -24.59 -2.29
CA PRO A 5 13.76 -23.40 -1.68
C PRO A 5 14.18 -22.19 -2.53
N ILE A 6 13.22 -21.39 -2.98
CA ILE A 6 13.52 -20.14 -3.67
C ILE A 6 14.22 -19.25 -2.64
N PRO A 7 15.49 -18.84 -2.88
CA PRO A 7 16.21 -18.01 -1.93
C PRO A 7 15.46 -16.68 -1.74
N LEU A 8 15.35 -16.23 -0.49
CA LEU A 8 14.80 -14.90 -0.21
C LEU A 8 15.77 -13.84 -0.76
N PRO A 9 15.24 -12.71 -1.30
CA PRO A 9 16.07 -11.58 -1.69
C PRO A 9 16.92 -11.06 -0.53
N GLN A 10 18.09 -10.51 -0.85
CA GLN A 10 18.94 -9.90 0.17
C GLN A 10 18.33 -8.56 0.62
N VAL A 11 18.28 -8.37 1.94
CA VAL A 11 17.84 -7.12 2.56
C VAL A 11 19.06 -6.26 2.88
N ARG A 12 18.97 -4.96 2.54
CA ARG A 12 19.99 -3.95 2.85
C ARG A 12 19.59 -3.15 4.06
N THR A 13 20.57 -2.67 4.82
CA THR A 13 20.36 -1.72 5.93
C THR A 13 20.57 -0.29 5.44
N VAL A 14 19.73 0.63 5.93
CA VAL A 14 19.76 2.04 5.54
C VAL A 14 19.81 2.95 6.75
N GLY A 15 20.22 4.20 6.55
CA GLY A 15 20.24 5.20 7.62
C GLY A 15 18.85 5.69 8.02
N LEU A 16 18.73 6.24 9.24
CA LEU A 16 17.47 6.74 9.78
C LEU A 16 16.76 7.75 8.86
N MET A 17 17.49 8.64 8.22
CA MET A 17 16.96 9.72 7.37
C MET A 17 16.71 9.29 5.91
N GLN A 18 16.99 8.04 5.57
CA GLN A 18 16.81 7.55 4.20
C GLN A 18 15.37 7.71 3.67
N PRO A 19 14.29 7.58 4.48
CA PRO A 19 12.93 7.88 4.04
C PRO A 19 12.73 9.29 3.44
N MET A 20 13.48 10.29 3.90
CA MET A 20 13.42 11.63 3.30
C MET A 20 13.97 11.65 1.86
N THR A 21 14.99 10.83 1.58
CA THR A 21 15.52 10.67 0.22
C THR A 21 14.48 10.04 -0.69
N TRP A 22 13.71 9.05 -0.22
CA TRP A 22 12.63 8.44 -0.99
C TRP A 22 11.54 9.44 -1.35
N LEU A 23 11.20 10.35 -0.43
CA LEU A 23 10.23 11.44 -0.71
C LEU A 23 10.78 12.43 -1.75
N VAL A 24 12.05 12.78 -1.69
CA VAL A 24 12.69 13.65 -2.71
C VAL A 24 12.67 12.99 -4.09
N LEU A 25 12.99 11.69 -4.17
CA LEU A 25 12.93 10.93 -5.40
C LEU A 25 11.50 10.80 -5.92
N ALA A 26 10.54 10.56 -5.03
CA ALA A 26 9.11 10.53 -5.37
C ALA A 26 8.63 11.84 -5.98
N TRP A 27 9.04 12.97 -5.41
CA TRP A 27 8.71 14.30 -5.97
C TRP A 27 9.25 14.46 -7.41
N ARG A 28 10.47 13.99 -7.67
CA ARG A 28 11.06 13.99 -9.02
C ARG A 28 10.26 13.11 -9.97
N ASP A 29 9.82 11.94 -9.54
CA ASP A 29 9.00 11.04 -10.35
C ASP A 29 7.63 11.63 -10.62
N MET A 30 6.98 12.26 -9.64
CA MET A 30 5.73 13.00 -9.83
C MET A 30 5.89 14.13 -10.86
N ALA A 31 6.98 14.89 -10.78
CA ALA A 31 7.25 15.97 -11.74
C ALA A 31 7.48 15.43 -13.17
N ARG A 32 8.10 14.25 -13.32
CA ARG A 32 8.36 13.61 -14.61
C ARG A 32 7.13 12.91 -15.19
N SER A 33 6.32 12.26 -14.37
CA SER A 33 5.07 11.61 -14.80
C SER A 33 3.92 12.63 -14.98
N GLY A 34 4.10 13.84 -14.46
CA GLY A 34 3.21 14.98 -14.65
C GLY A 34 1.78 14.70 -14.19
N TRP A 35 0.80 15.08 -15.03
CA TRP A 35 -0.61 14.99 -14.70
C TRP A 35 -1.11 13.58 -14.38
N ILE A 36 -0.42 12.52 -14.83
CA ILE A 36 -0.83 11.12 -14.62
C ILE A 36 -0.78 10.78 -13.13
N SER A 37 0.26 11.19 -12.40
CA SER A 37 0.35 10.99 -10.97
C SER A 37 -0.76 11.72 -10.21
N PHE A 38 -1.01 12.98 -10.58
CA PHE A 38 -2.09 13.77 -9.95
C PHE A 38 -3.48 13.23 -10.28
N ALA A 39 -3.69 12.67 -11.48
CA ALA A 39 -4.93 11.99 -11.86
C ALA A 39 -5.20 10.77 -10.96
N HIS A 40 -4.16 10.01 -10.56
CA HIS A 40 -4.30 8.94 -9.56
C HIS A 40 -4.73 9.48 -8.21
N GLY A 41 -4.08 10.54 -7.71
CA GLY A 41 -4.46 11.21 -6.47
C GLY A 41 -5.89 11.74 -6.52
N LEU A 42 -6.29 12.35 -7.63
CA LEU A 42 -7.66 12.83 -7.86
C LEU A 42 -8.68 11.69 -7.85
N ALA A 43 -8.40 10.58 -8.54
CA ALA A 43 -9.28 9.42 -8.56
C ALA A 43 -9.47 8.82 -7.16
N ILE A 44 -8.39 8.73 -6.39
CA ILE A 44 -8.41 8.27 -5.00
C ILE A 44 -9.21 9.22 -4.11
N THR A 45 -9.00 10.53 -4.27
CA THR A 45 -9.75 11.58 -3.55
C THR A 45 -11.24 11.55 -3.89
N ALA A 46 -11.59 11.42 -5.17
CA ALA A 46 -12.97 11.30 -5.62
C ALA A 46 -13.66 10.05 -5.06
N PHE A 47 -12.96 8.91 -5.01
CA PHE A 47 -13.48 7.68 -4.41
C PHE A 47 -13.68 7.84 -2.89
N GLY A 48 -12.73 8.44 -2.18
CA GLY A 48 -12.86 8.79 -0.76
C GLY A 48 -14.03 9.76 -0.51
N GLY A 49 -14.21 10.75 -1.38
CA GLY A 49 -15.35 11.68 -1.35
C GLY A 49 -16.69 10.98 -1.57
N ALA A 50 -16.75 10.01 -2.49
CA ALA A 50 -17.92 9.18 -2.70
C ALA A 50 -18.27 8.33 -1.47
N ILE A 51 -17.28 7.73 -0.81
CA ILE A 51 -17.46 7.03 0.48
C ILE A 51 -18.08 7.98 1.51
N LEU A 52 -17.53 9.18 1.66
CA LEU A 52 -18.06 10.21 2.57
C LEU A 52 -19.50 10.55 2.24
N ALA A 53 -19.81 10.83 0.98
CA ALA A 53 -21.16 11.21 0.54
C ALA A 53 -22.21 10.13 0.83
N VAL A 54 -21.85 8.84 0.66
CA VAL A 54 -22.77 7.72 0.87
C VAL A 54 -22.88 7.33 2.34
N ALA A 55 -21.78 7.39 3.10
CA ALA A 55 -21.68 6.84 4.44
C ALA A 55 -21.77 7.88 5.58
N HIS A 56 -21.91 9.17 5.26
CA HIS A 56 -21.84 10.25 6.27
C HIS A 56 -22.86 10.14 7.42
N HIS A 57 -24.01 9.53 7.19
CA HIS A 57 -25.02 9.30 8.23
C HIS A 57 -24.79 8.03 9.06
N ARG A 58 -23.79 7.21 8.70
CA ARG A 58 -23.51 5.91 9.34
C ARG A 58 -22.07 5.86 9.79
N PHE A 59 -21.80 6.33 11.00
CA PHE A 59 -20.44 6.48 11.54
C PHE A 59 -19.57 5.23 11.36
N TRP A 60 -20.05 4.05 11.75
CA TRP A 60 -19.26 2.82 11.66
C TRP A 60 -19.04 2.36 10.22
N LEU A 61 -20.00 2.59 9.34
CA LEU A 61 -19.81 2.31 7.91
C LEU A 61 -18.75 3.24 7.30
N LEU A 62 -18.80 4.52 7.67
CA LEU A 62 -17.82 5.52 7.24
C LEU A 62 -16.41 5.19 7.75
N ALA A 63 -16.28 4.93 9.06
CA ALA A 63 -15.01 4.56 9.67
C ALA A 63 -14.44 3.28 9.04
N GLY A 64 -15.31 2.30 8.79
CA GLY A 64 -14.97 1.05 8.12
C GLY A 64 -14.49 1.23 6.70
N ALA A 65 -15.25 1.96 5.90
CA ALA A 65 -14.94 2.18 4.51
C ALA A 65 -13.64 2.99 4.33
N LEU A 66 -13.41 4.03 5.15
CA LEU A 66 -12.17 4.81 5.11
C LEU A 66 -10.97 3.99 5.59
N SER A 67 -11.10 3.24 6.68
CA SER A 67 -10.02 2.36 7.18
C SER A 67 -9.67 1.29 6.15
N GLY A 68 -10.67 0.64 5.56
CA GLY A 68 -10.47 -0.35 4.50
C GLY A 68 -9.78 0.22 3.28
N PHE A 69 -10.19 1.40 2.86
CA PHE A 69 -9.58 2.13 1.76
C PHE A 69 -8.09 2.39 2.00
N LEU A 70 -7.71 2.84 3.19
CA LEU A 70 -6.31 3.12 3.54
C LEU A 70 -5.46 1.84 3.59
N VAL A 71 -6.00 0.74 4.12
CA VAL A 71 -5.27 -0.54 4.18
C VAL A 71 -5.04 -1.13 2.79
N VAL A 72 -5.96 -0.89 1.84
CA VAL A 72 -5.82 -1.34 0.44
C VAL A 72 -4.95 -0.38 -0.39
N ALA A 73 -4.53 0.76 0.17
CA ALA A 73 -3.72 1.76 -0.55
C ALA A 73 -2.48 1.20 -1.28
N PRO A 74 -1.70 0.23 -0.75
CA PRO A 74 -0.57 -0.36 -1.48
C PRO A 74 -0.98 -1.03 -2.80
N VAL A 75 -2.20 -1.59 -2.87
CA VAL A 75 -2.76 -2.17 -4.09
C VAL A 75 -3.11 -1.06 -5.09
N LEU A 76 -3.77 0.00 -4.61
CA LEU A 76 -4.13 1.15 -5.44
C LEU A 76 -2.90 1.89 -5.98
N ALA A 77 -1.80 1.87 -5.23
CA ALA A 77 -0.54 2.48 -5.64
C ALA A 77 0.25 1.67 -6.69
N THR A 78 -0.21 0.48 -7.09
CA THR A 78 0.54 -0.41 -8.01
C THR A 78 0.89 0.26 -9.33
N SER A 79 -0.01 1.07 -9.90
CA SER A 79 0.27 1.82 -11.12
C SER A 79 1.31 2.94 -10.92
N LEU A 80 1.38 3.53 -9.71
CA LEU A 80 2.42 4.51 -9.36
C LEU A 80 3.80 3.83 -9.25
N TYR A 81 3.86 2.62 -8.69
CA TYR A 81 5.09 1.81 -8.71
C TYR A 81 5.52 1.49 -10.14
N ALA A 82 4.57 1.15 -11.03
CA ALA A 82 4.86 0.88 -12.43
C ALA A 82 5.38 2.12 -13.17
N LEU A 83 4.87 3.31 -12.86
CA LEU A 83 5.37 4.58 -13.41
C LEU A 83 6.79 4.87 -12.94
N SER A 84 7.11 4.76 -11.64
CA SER A 84 8.47 4.92 -11.13
C SER A 84 9.44 3.90 -11.74
N ARG A 85 9.00 2.64 -11.91
CA ARG A 85 9.77 1.60 -12.57
C ARG A 85 10.09 1.96 -14.03
N ALA A 86 9.10 2.48 -14.76
CA ALA A 86 9.30 2.92 -16.14
C ALA A 86 10.32 4.08 -16.22
N LEU A 87 10.21 5.07 -15.33
CA LEU A 87 11.16 6.19 -15.24
C LEU A 87 12.59 5.71 -14.90
N GLU A 88 12.73 4.75 -13.98
CA GLU A 88 14.02 4.12 -13.64
C GLU A 88 14.64 3.43 -14.89
N GLN A 89 13.81 2.78 -15.70
CA GLN A 89 14.21 2.12 -16.95
C GLN A 89 14.38 3.09 -18.14
N ARG A 90 14.31 4.40 -17.89
CA ARG A 90 14.36 5.46 -18.91
C ARG A 90 13.26 5.33 -19.98
N GLN A 91 12.13 4.76 -19.62
CA GLN A 91 10.94 4.67 -20.45
C GLN A 91 9.98 5.84 -20.12
N GLU A 92 9.08 6.13 -21.05
CA GLU A 92 8.06 7.14 -20.83
C GLU A 92 7.03 6.67 -19.79
N ALA A 93 6.81 7.49 -18.75
CA ALA A 93 5.75 7.29 -17.77
C ALA A 93 4.43 7.80 -18.36
N ASN A 94 3.73 6.97 -19.11
CA ASN A 94 2.52 7.34 -19.84
C ASN A 94 1.30 6.49 -19.40
N LEU A 95 0.10 6.87 -19.86
CA LEU A 95 -1.13 6.13 -19.58
C LEU A 95 -1.07 4.66 -20.02
N GLY A 96 -0.27 4.35 -21.05
CA GLY A 96 -0.08 2.98 -21.50
C GLY A 96 0.51 2.07 -20.41
N VAL A 97 1.44 2.60 -19.59
CA VAL A 97 2.01 1.87 -18.44
C VAL A 97 0.92 1.56 -17.41
N VAL A 98 0.07 2.54 -17.10
CA VAL A 98 -1.04 2.39 -16.15
C VAL A 98 -2.04 1.36 -16.65
N LEU A 99 -2.52 1.50 -17.89
CA LEU A 99 -3.49 0.59 -18.51
C LEU A 99 -2.93 -0.84 -18.59
N LYS A 100 -1.68 -1.00 -19.01
CA LYS A 100 -1.01 -2.30 -19.07
C LYS A 100 -0.97 -2.97 -17.70
N THR A 101 -0.68 -2.20 -16.65
CA THR A 101 -0.65 -2.72 -15.27
C THR A 101 -2.01 -3.29 -14.85
N TRP A 102 -3.10 -2.55 -15.07
CA TRP A 102 -4.46 -2.98 -14.72
C TRP A 102 -4.98 -4.09 -15.62
N LEU A 103 -4.71 -4.07 -16.92
CA LEU A 103 -5.08 -5.15 -17.85
C LEU A 103 -4.36 -6.45 -17.51
N ASN A 104 -3.10 -6.39 -17.10
CA ASN A 104 -2.37 -7.57 -16.64
C ASN A 104 -3.00 -8.18 -15.38
N TRP A 105 -3.53 -7.35 -14.48
CA TRP A 105 -4.28 -7.81 -13.31
C TRP A 105 -5.60 -8.49 -13.72
N GLN A 106 -6.37 -7.84 -14.60
CA GLN A 106 -7.63 -8.37 -15.08
C GLN A 106 -7.45 -9.71 -15.81
N ASN A 107 -6.40 -9.86 -16.60
CA ASN A 107 -6.13 -11.07 -17.36
C ASN A 107 -5.41 -12.17 -16.54
N SER A 108 -5.07 -11.91 -15.28
CA SER A 108 -4.34 -12.86 -14.44
C SER A 108 -5.10 -14.17 -14.18
N HIS A 109 -6.42 -14.15 -14.21
CA HIS A 109 -7.29 -15.31 -14.02
C HIS A 109 -7.54 -16.11 -15.31
N LEU A 110 -7.28 -15.52 -16.48
CA LEU A 110 -7.50 -16.15 -17.78
C LEU A 110 -6.32 -17.03 -18.21
N ASN A 111 -5.13 -16.76 -17.72
CA ASN A 111 -3.90 -17.48 -18.08
C ASN A 111 -3.53 -18.50 -16.99
N LYS A 112 -4.01 -19.75 -17.13
CA LYS A 112 -3.65 -20.88 -16.26
C LYS A 112 -2.15 -21.22 -16.26
N TRP A 113 -1.37 -20.67 -17.16
CA TRP A 113 0.03 -21.04 -17.41
C TRP A 113 0.94 -19.79 -17.49
N GLY A 114 1.27 -19.17 -16.37
CA GLY A 114 2.45 -18.34 -16.30
C GLY A 114 2.33 -16.85 -15.97
N ASN A 115 1.15 -16.28 -15.79
CA ASN A 115 1.05 -14.89 -15.37
C ASN A 115 0.68 -14.78 -13.88
N ASP A 116 1.73 -14.73 -13.04
CA ASP A 116 1.64 -14.74 -11.58
C ASP A 116 1.11 -13.44 -10.94
N TYR A 117 0.30 -12.66 -11.64
CA TYR A 117 -0.38 -11.51 -11.02
C TYR A 117 -1.43 -11.92 -9.98
N TRP A 118 -1.80 -13.19 -9.93
CA TRP A 118 -2.72 -13.74 -8.93
C TRP A 118 -2.24 -13.53 -7.49
N CYS A 119 -0.92 -13.56 -7.26
CA CYS A 119 -0.33 -13.26 -5.94
C CYS A 119 -0.64 -11.84 -5.46
N MET A 120 -0.77 -10.86 -6.37
CA MET A 120 -1.14 -9.49 -6.03
C MET A 120 -2.63 -9.39 -5.65
N VAL A 121 -3.49 -10.13 -6.35
CA VAL A 121 -4.93 -10.24 -6.02
C VAL A 121 -5.10 -10.89 -4.65
N GLN A 122 -4.40 -11.99 -4.39
CA GLN A 122 -4.41 -12.65 -3.07
C GLN A 122 -3.94 -11.69 -1.96
N PHE A 123 -2.88 -10.93 -2.21
CA PHE A 123 -2.38 -9.95 -1.24
C PHE A 123 -3.41 -8.85 -0.97
N GLY A 124 -4.04 -8.32 -2.02
CA GLY A 124 -5.13 -7.35 -1.89
C GLY A 124 -6.30 -7.89 -1.07
N ALA A 125 -6.69 -9.15 -1.29
CA ALA A 125 -7.74 -9.81 -0.52
C ALA A 125 -7.35 -9.98 0.97
N LEU A 126 -6.09 -10.30 1.27
CA LEU A 126 -5.60 -10.37 2.65
C LEU A 126 -5.62 -9.00 3.34
N LEU A 127 -5.24 -7.94 2.64
CA LEU A 127 -5.34 -6.58 3.17
C LEU A 127 -6.81 -6.17 3.41
N ALA A 128 -7.73 -6.51 2.51
CA ALA A 128 -9.16 -6.25 2.68
C ALA A 128 -9.74 -7.01 3.89
N LEU A 129 -9.32 -8.27 4.10
CA LEU A 129 -9.67 -9.05 5.29
C LEU A 129 -9.14 -8.41 6.57
N ALA A 130 -7.88 -7.97 6.57
CA ALA A 130 -7.27 -7.30 7.71
C ALA A 130 -8.01 -5.98 8.03
N ALA A 131 -8.38 -5.20 7.01
CA ALA A 131 -9.17 -3.99 7.17
C ALA A 131 -10.55 -4.27 7.77
N THR A 132 -11.24 -5.29 7.27
CA THR A 132 -12.54 -5.72 7.80
C THR A 132 -12.43 -6.18 9.26
N GLY A 133 -11.40 -6.97 9.58
CA GLY A 133 -11.09 -7.39 10.95
C GLY A 133 -10.86 -6.20 11.88
N TRP A 134 -10.09 -5.19 11.44
CA TRP A 134 -9.88 -3.96 12.19
C TRP A 134 -11.19 -3.22 12.47
N VAL A 135 -12.05 -3.06 11.45
CA VAL A 135 -13.32 -2.35 11.60
C VAL A 135 -14.22 -3.03 12.62
N ILE A 136 -14.38 -4.35 12.52
CA ILE A 136 -15.20 -5.14 13.45
C ILE A 136 -14.62 -5.06 14.86
N THR A 137 -13.31 -5.24 15.03
CA THR A 137 -12.64 -5.19 16.32
C THR A 137 -12.73 -3.80 16.94
N SER A 138 -12.48 -2.75 16.16
CA SER A 138 -12.58 -1.36 16.61
C SER A 138 -14.01 -1.00 17.02
N ALA A 139 -15.00 -1.35 16.20
CA ALA A 139 -16.41 -1.11 16.51
C ALA A 139 -16.85 -1.86 17.77
N ALA A 140 -16.50 -3.13 17.90
CA ALA A 140 -16.81 -3.93 19.10
C ALA A 140 -16.14 -3.35 20.35
N PHE A 141 -14.86 -3.00 20.27
CA PHE A 141 -14.10 -2.41 21.37
C PHE A 141 -14.74 -1.12 21.87
N ILE A 142 -15.06 -0.18 20.98
CA ILE A 142 -15.71 1.07 21.36
C ILE A 142 -17.13 0.83 21.87
N THR A 143 -17.93 -0.03 21.23
CA THR A 143 -19.32 -0.30 21.63
C THR A 143 -19.41 -0.95 23.02
N LEU A 144 -18.44 -1.81 23.36
CA LEU A 144 -18.43 -2.52 24.64
C LEU A 144 -17.90 -1.67 25.80
N LEU A 145 -16.99 -0.73 25.52
CA LEU A 145 -16.24 -0.01 26.55
C LEU A 145 -16.63 1.48 26.67
N ALA A 146 -17.27 2.06 25.66
CA ALA A 146 -17.70 3.45 25.74
C ALA A 146 -18.88 3.60 26.70
N PRO A 147 -18.89 4.65 27.56
CA PRO A 147 -19.94 4.87 28.56
C PRO A 147 -21.30 5.23 27.92
N VAL A 148 -21.28 5.70 26.68
CA VAL A 148 -22.48 6.06 25.90
C VAL A 148 -22.34 5.58 24.47
N PRO A 149 -23.46 5.30 23.77
CA PRO A 149 -23.42 4.86 22.38
C PRO A 149 -22.76 5.91 21.45
N VAL A 150 -21.77 5.50 20.68
CA VAL A 150 -21.10 6.33 19.68
C VAL A 150 -21.79 6.13 18.32
N LYS A 151 -22.54 7.13 17.85
CA LYS A 151 -23.31 7.07 16.60
C LYS A 151 -22.79 8.05 15.53
N THR A 152 -22.09 9.09 15.96
CA THR A 152 -21.58 10.13 15.08
C THR A 152 -20.07 10.36 15.29
N PRO A 153 -19.37 10.99 14.33
CA PRO A 153 -17.98 11.41 14.53
C PRO A 153 -17.81 12.34 15.75
N MET A 154 -18.82 13.17 16.03
CA MET A 154 -18.79 14.07 17.16
C MET A 154 -18.93 13.33 18.50
N ASP A 155 -19.74 12.26 18.57
CA ASP A 155 -19.83 11.41 19.75
C ASP A 155 -18.49 10.71 20.03
N PHE A 156 -17.83 10.22 18.97
CA PHE A 156 -16.49 9.61 19.09
C PHE A 156 -15.49 10.63 19.64
N MET A 157 -15.51 11.86 19.09
CA MET A 157 -14.62 12.92 19.57
C MET A 157 -14.85 13.26 21.03
N ARG A 158 -16.12 13.42 21.45
CA ARG A 158 -16.48 13.82 22.82
C ARG A 158 -16.32 12.70 23.85
N HIS A 159 -16.71 11.46 23.50
CA HIS A 159 -16.83 10.37 24.47
C HIS A 159 -15.66 9.38 24.42
N VAL A 160 -14.81 9.44 23.40
CA VAL A 160 -13.62 8.59 23.27
C VAL A 160 -12.35 9.42 23.31
N VAL A 161 -12.19 10.40 22.38
CA VAL A 161 -10.94 11.17 22.26
C VAL A 161 -10.76 12.21 23.35
N LEU A 162 -11.80 12.99 23.66
CA LEU A 162 -11.78 14.09 24.62
C LEU A 162 -12.39 13.71 25.98
N ALA A 163 -12.65 12.43 26.23
CA ALA A 163 -13.20 11.98 27.51
C ALA A 163 -12.21 12.27 28.65
N ASN A 164 -12.70 12.82 29.75
CA ASN A 164 -11.88 13.18 30.91
C ASN A 164 -11.13 12.00 31.55
N ASN A 165 -11.57 10.76 31.32
CA ASN A 165 -10.92 9.52 31.76
C ASN A 165 -10.35 8.80 30.52
N GLY A 166 -9.38 9.40 29.84
CA GLY A 166 -8.87 9.11 28.51
C GLY A 166 -8.35 7.71 28.19
N TRP A 167 -8.37 6.76 29.13
CA TRP A 167 -7.84 5.40 28.94
C TRP A 167 -8.45 4.65 27.74
N LEU A 168 -9.71 4.93 27.38
CA LEU A 168 -10.37 4.26 26.26
C LEU A 168 -9.73 4.60 24.91
N PHE A 169 -9.42 5.88 24.68
CA PHE A 169 -8.73 6.33 23.48
C PHE A 169 -7.31 5.76 23.39
N GLU A 170 -6.59 5.79 24.49
CA GLU A 170 -5.22 5.27 24.59
C GLU A 170 -5.18 3.76 24.31
N LEU A 171 -6.09 3.00 24.89
CA LEU A 171 -6.21 1.57 24.62
C LEU A 171 -6.65 1.27 23.19
N TRP A 172 -7.59 2.05 22.65
CA TRP A 172 -8.02 1.91 21.28
C TRP A 172 -6.88 2.22 20.30
N LEU A 173 -6.09 3.27 20.57
CA LEU A 173 -4.91 3.62 19.80
C LEU A 173 -3.82 2.54 19.92
N GLY A 174 -3.60 2.01 21.12
CA GLY A 174 -2.67 0.91 21.37
C GLY A 174 -3.06 -0.36 20.61
N LEU A 175 -4.34 -0.73 20.66
CA LEU A 175 -4.89 -1.86 19.91
C LEU A 175 -4.72 -1.65 18.39
N GLY A 176 -5.04 -0.45 17.90
CA GLY A 176 -4.87 -0.09 16.49
C GLY A 176 -3.42 -0.19 16.05
N SER A 177 -2.49 0.32 16.86
CA SER A 177 -1.05 0.25 16.58
C SER A 177 -0.53 -1.19 16.57
N LEU A 178 -1.00 -2.02 17.52
CA LEU A 178 -0.65 -3.44 17.62
C LEU A 178 -1.09 -4.22 16.37
N LEU A 179 -2.28 -3.93 15.84
CA LEU A 179 -2.81 -4.57 14.65
C LEU A 179 -2.24 -3.98 13.34
N ALA A 180 -1.94 -2.68 13.33
CA ALA A 180 -1.34 -2.02 12.16
C ALA A 180 0.11 -2.42 11.92
N ALA A 181 0.90 -2.68 12.96
CA ALA A 181 2.32 -3.02 12.84
C ALA A 181 2.57 -4.28 11.98
N PRO A 182 1.90 -5.43 12.19
CA PRO A 182 2.06 -6.59 11.33
C PRO A 182 1.54 -6.37 9.90
N ILE A 183 0.49 -5.56 9.71
CA ILE A 183 -0.01 -5.19 8.38
C ILE A 183 1.05 -4.37 7.64
N PHE A 184 1.62 -3.36 8.30
CA PHE A 184 2.71 -2.57 7.75
C PHE A 184 3.93 -3.44 7.42
N ALA A 185 4.38 -4.28 8.36
CA ALA A 185 5.51 -5.18 8.15
C ALA A 185 5.29 -6.15 6.98
N SER A 186 4.05 -6.58 6.76
CA SER A 186 3.69 -7.48 5.66
C SER A 186 3.60 -6.76 4.31
N SER A 187 3.33 -5.45 4.29
CA SER A 187 2.93 -4.74 3.06
C SER A 187 3.97 -3.74 2.54
N VAL A 188 4.85 -3.22 3.39
CA VAL A 188 5.71 -2.07 3.05
C VAL A 188 6.57 -2.29 1.80
N ILE A 189 7.03 -3.52 1.55
CA ILE A 189 7.83 -3.91 0.39
C ILE A 189 7.13 -4.92 -0.52
N ALA A 190 6.12 -5.63 -0.01
CA ALA A 190 5.55 -6.77 -0.71
C ALA A 190 4.96 -6.42 -2.08
N MET A 191 4.16 -5.35 -2.17
CA MET A 191 3.53 -4.96 -3.45
C MET A 191 4.53 -4.52 -4.52
N PRO A 192 5.48 -3.61 -4.25
CA PRO A 192 6.52 -3.26 -5.22
C PRO A 192 7.34 -4.48 -5.68
N LEU A 193 7.71 -5.38 -4.75
CA LEU A 193 8.44 -6.60 -5.08
C LEU A 193 7.61 -7.53 -5.98
N LEU A 194 6.33 -7.72 -5.68
CA LEU A 194 5.42 -8.53 -6.51
C LEU A 194 5.20 -7.93 -7.90
N LEU A 195 5.20 -6.61 -8.04
CA LEU A 195 5.12 -5.95 -9.33
C LEU A 195 6.40 -6.14 -10.17
N ASP A 196 7.56 -6.01 -9.54
CA ASP A 196 8.86 -6.04 -10.22
C ASP A 196 9.31 -7.46 -10.58
N ARG A 197 9.11 -8.41 -9.66
CA ARG A 197 9.71 -9.76 -9.73
C ARG A 197 8.66 -10.86 -9.69
N ARG A 198 9.02 -12.00 -10.25
CA ARG A 198 8.24 -13.23 -10.10
C ARG A 198 8.55 -13.86 -8.73
N ALA A 199 7.80 -13.44 -7.75
CA ALA A 199 7.88 -13.94 -6.39
C ALA A 199 6.52 -14.51 -5.95
N SER A 200 6.55 -15.52 -5.09
CA SER A 200 5.33 -15.96 -4.41
C SER A 200 4.93 -14.95 -3.35
N LEU A 201 3.65 -14.92 -2.99
CA LEU A 201 3.15 -14.06 -1.92
C LEU A 201 3.94 -14.28 -0.61
N ARG A 202 4.25 -15.55 -0.28
CA ARG A 202 5.04 -15.89 0.91
C ARG A 202 6.43 -15.25 0.88
N VAL A 203 7.13 -15.31 -0.24
CA VAL A 203 8.47 -14.70 -0.40
C VAL A 203 8.36 -13.19 -0.22
N ALA A 204 7.36 -12.53 -0.83
CA ALA A 204 7.20 -11.09 -0.74
C ALA A 204 6.91 -10.63 0.70
N VAL A 205 6.00 -11.30 1.40
CA VAL A 205 5.66 -10.98 2.79
C VAL A 205 6.85 -11.23 3.72
N LEU A 206 7.54 -12.37 3.60
CA LEU A 206 8.71 -12.66 4.44
C LEU A 206 9.84 -11.66 4.20
N THR A 207 10.10 -11.28 2.96
CA THR A 207 11.09 -10.23 2.63
C THR A 207 10.70 -8.89 3.26
N SER A 208 9.41 -8.53 3.23
CA SER A 208 8.91 -7.31 3.85
C SER A 208 9.12 -7.30 5.37
N TRP A 209 8.87 -8.42 6.05
CA TRP A 209 9.17 -8.58 7.46
C TRP A 209 10.67 -8.49 7.76
N GLN A 210 11.52 -9.13 6.95
CA GLN A 210 12.98 -9.03 7.11
C GLN A 210 13.47 -7.58 6.98
N VAL A 211 12.90 -6.79 6.06
CA VAL A 211 13.21 -5.38 5.90
C VAL A 211 12.92 -4.59 7.19
N VAL A 212 11.74 -4.80 7.78
CA VAL A 212 11.35 -4.10 9.02
C VAL A 212 12.23 -4.51 10.19
N VAL A 213 12.53 -5.80 10.33
CA VAL A 213 13.39 -6.31 11.41
C VAL A 213 14.84 -5.84 11.25
N ALA A 214 15.36 -5.77 10.02
CA ALA A 214 16.73 -5.32 9.75
C ALA A 214 16.88 -3.79 9.85
N ASN A 215 15.77 -3.03 9.72
CA ASN A 215 15.78 -1.56 9.69
C ASN A 215 14.72 -0.96 10.63
N PRO A 216 14.71 -1.28 11.94
CA PRO A 216 13.58 -0.92 12.81
C PRO A 216 13.34 0.60 12.90
N LEU A 217 14.39 1.39 13.11
CA LEU A 217 14.27 2.84 13.23
C LEU A 217 13.90 3.54 11.91
N PRO A 218 14.56 3.25 10.76
CA PRO A 218 14.15 3.80 9.48
C PRO A 218 12.71 3.43 9.11
N MET A 219 12.27 2.20 9.41
CA MET A 219 10.91 1.75 9.11
C MET A 219 9.87 2.35 10.05
N ALA A 220 10.19 2.57 11.33
CA ALA A 220 9.33 3.32 12.24
C ALA A 220 9.17 4.77 11.78
N PHE A 221 10.27 5.41 11.36
CA PHE A 221 10.24 6.77 10.81
C PHE A 221 9.43 6.83 9.50
N TRP A 222 9.58 5.83 8.62
CA TRP A 222 8.78 5.73 7.39
C TRP A 222 7.29 5.54 7.68
N ALA A 223 6.94 4.68 8.63
CA ALA A 223 5.55 4.51 9.08
C ALA A 223 4.96 5.81 9.65
N ALA A 224 5.74 6.55 10.44
CA ALA A 224 5.33 7.86 10.98
C ALA A 224 5.10 8.89 9.87
N LEU A 225 5.95 8.92 8.84
CA LEU A 225 5.77 9.80 7.67
C LEU A 225 4.51 9.43 6.88
N ILE A 226 4.28 8.14 6.61
CA ILE A 226 3.05 7.67 5.96
C ILE A 226 1.83 8.11 6.75
N LEU A 227 1.81 7.88 8.07
CA LEU A 227 0.72 8.27 8.94
C LEU A 227 0.50 9.79 8.93
N GLY A 228 1.57 10.57 9.13
CA GLY A 228 1.50 12.04 9.17
C GLY A 228 0.97 12.64 7.87
N PHE A 229 1.52 12.22 6.73
CA PHE A 229 1.04 12.69 5.42
C PHE A 229 -0.40 12.25 5.15
N THR A 230 -0.77 11.02 5.52
CA THR A 230 -2.14 10.53 5.35
C THR A 230 -3.12 11.35 6.21
N LEU A 231 -2.78 11.64 7.46
CA LEU A 231 -3.60 12.49 8.35
C LEU A 231 -3.74 13.92 7.80
N LEU A 232 -2.67 14.49 7.26
CA LEU A 232 -2.72 15.80 6.59
C LEU A 232 -3.62 15.74 5.35
N GLY A 233 -3.52 14.68 4.56
CA GLY A 233 -4.38 14.45 3.39
C GLY A 233 -5.85 14.32 3.74
N LEU A 234 -6.18 13.58 4.80
CA LEU A 234 -7.55 13.43 5.30
C LEU A 234 -8.07 14.73 5.93
N GLY A 235 -7.22 15.38 6.76
CA GLY A 235 -7.57 16.62 7.48
C GLY A 235 -7.82 17.82 6.57
N SER A 236 -7.27 17.80 5.34
CA SER A 236 -7.57 18.79 4.29
C SER A 236 -8.86 18.50 3.49
N LEU A 237 -9.84 17.84 4.10
CA LEU A 237 -11.09 17.39 3.45
C LEU A 237 -10.81 16.48 2.23
N LEU A 238 -9.84 15.59 2.36
CA LEU A 238 -9.32 14.68 1.34
C LEU A 238 -8.53 15.33 0.19
N LEU A 239 -8.59 16.66 0.03
CA LEU A 239 -7.92 17.37 -1.09
C LEU A 239 -6.40 17.14 -1.08
N GLY A 240 -5.80 17.06 0.10
CA GLY A 240 -4.37 16.75 0.23
C GLY A 240 -3.98 15.37 -0.31
N LEU A 241 -4.91 14.42 -0.39
CA LEU A 241 -4.64 13.09 -0.96
C LEU A 241 -4.27 13.15 -2.44
N ILE A 242 -4.68 14.21 -3.17
CA ILE A 242 -4.28 14.43 -4.57
C ILE A 242 -2.75 14.45 -4.71
N PHE A 243 -2.05 14.97 -3.71
CA PHE A 243 -0.59 15.07 -3.67
C PHE A 243 0.04 13.94 -2.84
N VAL A 244 -0.54 13.65 -1.68
CA VAL A 244 0.01 12.70 -0.72
C VAL A 244 0.05 11.27 -1.28
N MET A 245 -1.04 10.83 -1.90
CA MET A 245 -1.13 9.45 -2.39
C MET A 245 -0.11 9.14 -3.50
N PRO A 246 0.03 9.95 -4.57
CA PRO A 246 1.08 9.69 -5.54
C PRO A 246 2.48 9.85 -4.94
N MET A 247 2.72 10.80 -4.04
CA MET A 247 4.01 10.96 -3.38
C MET A 247 4.40 9.71 -2.58
N LEU A 248 3.51 9.19 -1.75
CA LEU A 248 3.76 7.97 -0.97
C LEU A 248 3.89 6.73 -1.88
N GLY A 249 3.14 6.66 -2.97
CA GLY A 249 3.26 5.60 -3.96
C GLY A 249 4.64 5.57 -4.59
N HIS A 250 5.08 6.66 -5.20
CA HIS A 250 6.42 6.74 -5.79
C HIS A 250 7.54 6.51 -4.75
N ALA A 251 7.40 7.07 -3.53
CA ALA A 251 8.37 6.87 -2.46
C ALA A 251 8.48 5.40 -2.02
N SER A 252 7.38 4.67 -2.00
CA SER A 252 7.38 3.23 -1.68
C SER A 252 8.14 2.40 -2.72
N TRP A 253 8.12 2.81 -4.01
CA TRP A 253 8.97 2.19 -5.02
C TRP A 253 10.44 2.40 -4.71
N HIS A 254 10.86 3.62 -4.41
CA HIS A 254 12.26 3.94 -4.06
C HIS A 254 12.70 3.24 -2.78
N ALA A 255 11.82 3.14 -1.77
CA ALA A 255 12.06 2.36 -0.56
C ALA A 255 12.35 0.88 -0.89
N TYR A 256 11.53 0.27 -1.74
CA TYR A 256 11.76 -1.10 -2.19
C TYR A 256 13.13 -1.27 -2.88
N ARG A 257 13.46 -0.39 -3.84
CA ARG A 257 14.72 -0.45 -4.61
C ARG A 257 15.95 -0.29 -3.74
N ASP A 258 15.85 0.48 -2.68
CA ASP A 258 16.93 0.77 -1.76
C ASP A 258 17.13 -0.37 -0.73
N LEU A 259 16.04 -0.91 -0.21
CA LEU A 259 16.04 -1.88 0.88
C LEU A 259 16.23 -3.34 0.41
N VAL A 260 15.93 -3.67 -0.86
CA VAL A 260 15.90 -5.06 -1.35
C VAL A 260 16.75 -5.25 -2.59
N ASP A 261 17.70 -6.16 -2.52
CA ASP A 261 18.37 -6.69 -3.70
C ASP A 261 17.58 -7.90 -4.24
N ALA A 262 16.76 -7.64 -5.24
CA ALA A 262 15.91 -8.65 -5.85
C ALA A 262 16.56 -9.29 -7.11
N SER A 263 17.88 -9.17 -7.29
CA SER A 263 18.59 -9.72 -8.48
C SER A 263 18.48 -11.23 -8.59
N SER A 264 18.34 -11.93 -7.46
CA SER A 264 18.13 -13.37 -7.40
C SER A 264 16.78 -13.84 -7.94
N LEU A 265 15.81 -12.94 -8.10
CA LEU A 265 14.48 -13.27 -8.61
C LEU A 265 14.33 -12.84 -10.08
N PRO A 266 13.66 -13.65 -10.92
CA PRO A 266 13.42 -13.30 -12.32
C PRO A 266 12.50 -12.08 -12.45
N LEU A 267 12.77 -11.25 -13.45
CA LEU A 267 11.89 -10.12 -13.78
C LEU A 267 10.50 -10.62 -14.20
N ARG A 268 9.46 -9.93 -13.79
CA ARG A 268 8.08 -10.31 -14.14
C ARG A 268 7.82 -10.20 -15.64
N ASP A 269 8.30 -9.16 -16.30
CA ASP A 269 8.04 -8.90 -17.73
C ASP A 269 8.98 -9.66 -18.70
N ALA A 270 10.00 -10.37 -18.21
CA ALA A 270 10.98 -11.04 -19.06
C ALA A 270 10.39 -12.20 -19.93
N ALA A 271 9.24 -12.76 -19.54
CA ALA A 271 8.63 -13.88 -20.28
C ALA A 271 7.87 -13.48 -21.54
N VAL A 272 7.43 -12.22 -21.66
CA VAL A 272 6.74 -11.73 -22.87
C VAL A 272 7.73 -11.59 -24.02
N ALA A 273 8.98 -11.24 -23.74
CA ALA A 273 10.03 -11.08 -24.76
C ALA A 273 10.53 -12.42 -25.35
N THR A 274 10.46 -13.53 -24.60
CA THR A 274 10.90 -14.85 -25.07
C THR A 274 9.83 -15.58 -25.90
N GLY A 275 8.55 -15.37 -25.59
CA GLY A 275 7.43 -15.97 -26.34
C GLY A 275 7.24 -15.38 -27.75
N GLN A 276 7.62 -14.12 -27.96
CA GLN A 276 7.53 -13.48 -29.28
C GLN A 276 8.68 -13.85 -30.24
N ARG A 277 9.81 -14.35 -29.73
CA ARG A 277 10.92 -14.81 -30.60
C ARG A 277 10.78 -16.23 -31.12
N SER A 278 9.93 -17.05 -30.49
CA SER A 278 9.68 -18.42 -30.93
C SER A 278 8.53 -18.57 -31.94
N GLY A 279 7.80 -17.50 -32.23
CA GLY A 279 6.64 -17.48 -33.15
C GLY A 279 6.93 -16.95 -34.57
N VAL A 280 8.21 -16.65 -34.89
CA VAL A 280 8.58 -16.05 -36.24
C VAL A 280 9.49 -16.99 -37.05
N SER A 281 9.63 -18.26 -36.64
CA SER A 281 10.37 -19.26 -37.42
C SER A 281 9.50 -20.50 -37.66
N SER A 282 8.49 -20.37 -38.49
CA SER A 282 7.86 -21.49 -39.19
C SER A 282 7.13 -20.98 -40.42
#